data_27c9ad01dcf2fc4ac0e2412ebd710526
#
_entry.id   27c9ad01dcf2fc4ac0e2412ebd710526
#
_cell.length_a   1.000
_cell.length_b   1.000
_cell.length_c   1.000
_cell.angle_alpha   90.00
_cell.angle_beta   90.00
_cell.angle_gamma   90.00
#
_symmetry.space_group_name_H-M   'P 1'
#
loop_
_entity.id
_entity.type
_entity.pdbx_description
1 polymer ?
#
loop_
_entity_poly.entity_id
_entity_poly.type
_entity_poly.pdbx_seq_one_letter_code
_entity_poly.pdbx_strand_id
1 'polypeptide(L)'
;MTPEPPEIEAAPGDCPGFGEGVVKVVCYDAAPNDAPMVMEPSHSSLDLPGEMEFTLHNDTDSRFETNFYSARLHKRVDGEWFIIAPQAVPAPLTLLPAGESHTWTVSMSGKVSEDSTPTVGSGSDTDDTSRRTVGGLGGGRYAFGITGNFRSGSYEQPTAFGATVTVRGDPVELTTTDAVENVTVDGDVLTARWTGGFAESEDARKATYVLERTDKTPDVRLITEQVLQTGGIDPPNPIRDALALIINHNVREVRLTGRTSSLPPFGIQGRIIDYEGTTYRISASETGSETDA
;
A
#
# COMPACT_ATOMS: atom_id res chain seq x y z
N MET A 1 20.45 -35.76 -7.53
CA MET A 1 19.02 -35.68 -7.22
C MET A 1 18.76 -34.21 -6.92
N THR A 2 17.85 -33.56 -7.63
CA THR A 2 17.38 -32.23 -7.27
C THR A 2 16.54 -32.42 -5.99
N PRO A 3 16.79 -31.71 -4.90
CA PRO A 3 15.97 -31.82 -3.71
C PRO A 3 14.53 -31.44 -4.07
N GLU A 4 13.58 -32.17 -3.54
CA GLU A 4 12.15 -31.90 -3.71
C GLU A 4 11.76 -30.71 -2.78
N PRO A 5 10.85 -29.80 -3.20
CA PRO A 5 10.39 -28.74 -2.32
C PRO A 5 9.69 -29.34 -1.09
N PRO A 6 9.79 -28.69 0.10
CA PRO A 6 9.15 -29.19 1.29
C PRO A 6 7.63 -29.27 1.10
N GLU A 7 7.02 -30.36 1.58
CA GLU A 7 5.58 -30.46 1.64
C GLU A 7 5.07 -29.52 2.74
N ILE A 8 4.36 -28.47 2.35
CA ILE A 8 3.70 -27.56 3.27
C ILE A 8 2.20 -27.67 3.03
N GLU A 9 1.47 -28.09 4.06
CA GLU A 9 0.02 -28.10 4.01
C GLU A 9 -0.50 -26.65 4.08
N ALA A 10 -1.22 -26.23 3.04
CA ALA A 10 -1.96 -24.98 3.06
C ALA A 10 -3.37 -25.28 3.54
N ALA A 11 -3.70 -24.91 4.77
CA ALA A 11 -5.08 -24.86 5.18
C ALA A 11 -5.72 -23.58 4.63
N PRO A 12 -6.97 -23.66 4.14
CA PRO A 12 -7.69 -22.48 3.68
C PRO A 12 -7.95 -21.57 4.88
N GLY A 13 -7.09 -20.57 5.05
CA GLY A 13 -7.20 -19.54 6.08
C GLY A 13 -7.89 -18.30 5.53
N ASP A 14 -8.06 -17.31 6.40
CA ASP A 14 -8.64 -16.01 6.04
C ASP A 14 -7.55 -14.97 5.75
N CYS A 15 -6.46 -15.39 5.07
CA CYS A 15 -5.40 -14.51 4.60
C CYS A 15 -5.63 -14.08 3.15
N PRO A 16 -5.10 -12.89 2.73
CA PRO A 16 -5.03 -12.53 1.32
C PRO A 16 -4.04 -13.42 0.56
N GLY A 17 -4.08 -13.34 -0.78
CA GLY A 17 -3.12 -14.05 -1.62
C GLY A 17 -1.68 -13.53 -1.57
N PHE A 18 -1.44 -12.35 -0.97
CA PHE A 18 -0.14 -11.66 -0.83
C PHE A 18 0.63 -11.37 -2.13
N GLY A 19 0.08 -11.67 -3.29
CA GLY A 19 0.70 -11.36 -4.59
C GLY A 19 0.04 -12.07 -5.76
N GLU A 20 0.39 -11.65 -6.96
CA GLU A 20 -0.06 -12.31 -8.18
C GLU A 20 0.68 -13.65 -8.36
N GLY A 21 0.00 -14.64 -8.92
CA GLY A 21 0.58 -15.94 -9.22
C GLY A 21 0.86 -16.84 -8.01
N VAL A 22 0.53 -16.40 -6.78
CA VAL A 22 0.67 -17.24 -5.58
C VAL A 22 -0.23 -18.45 -5.70
N VAL A 23 0.36 -19.65 -5.60
CA VAL A 23 -0.36 -20.93 -5.76
C VAL A 23 -0.74 -21.55 -4.40
N LYS A 24 -0.04 -21.13 -3.33
CA LYS A 24 -0.25 -21.65 -1.98
C LYS A 24 -0.15 -20.52 -0.97
N VAL A 25 -1.11 -20.44 -0.05
CA VAL A 25 -1.09 -19.51 1.09
C VAL A 25 -1.13 -20.31 2.38
N VAL A 26 -0.16 -20.06 3.25
CA VAL A 26 -0.12 -20.59 4.60
C VAL A 26 -0.48 -19.47 5.56
N CYS A 27 -1.68 -19.53 6.12
CA CYS A 27 -2.17 -18.55 7.07
C CYS A 27 -1.98 -19.09 8.49
N TYR A 28 -1.34 -18.31 9.38
CA TYR A 28 -1.06 -18.72 10.76
C TYR A 28 -2.27 -19.28 11.51
N ASP A 29 -3.41 -18.58 11.39
CA ASP A 29 -4.64 -18.95 12.09
C ASP A 29 -5.23 -20.31 11.67
N ALA A 30 -4.80 -20.84 10.53
CA ALA A 30 -5.27 -22.09 9.95
C ALA A 30 -4.16 -23.13 9.76
N ALA A 31 -2.90 -22.75 10.01
CA ALA A 31 -1.76 -23.64 9.87
C ALA A 31 -1.81 -24.76 10.94
N PRO A 32 -1.38 -25.99 10.60
CA PRO A 32 -1.13 -27.03 11.61
C PRO A 32 -0.13 -26.55 12.68
N ASN A 33 -0.28 -27.02 13.91
CA ASN A 33 0.63 -26.65 15.01
C ASN A 33 2.10 -27.08 14.77
N ASP A 34 2.32 -28.04 13.91
CA ASP A 34 3.61 -28.58 13.50
C ASP A 34 3.98 -28.15 12.06
N ALA A 35 3.37 -27.08 11.55
CA ALA A 35 3.70 -26.56 10.24
C ALA A 35 5.20 -26.22 10.16
N PRO A 36 5.94 -26.77 9.18
CA PRO A 36 7.38 -26.61 9.11
C PRO A 36 7.82 -25.19 8.68
N MET A 37 6.88 -24.37 8.23
CA MET A 37 7.12 -22.95 7.95
C MET A 37 5.85 -22.16 8.19
N VAL A 38 5.95 -21.08 8.95
CA VAL A 38 4.78 -20.27 9.36
C VAL A 38 5.18 -18.83 9.68
N MET A 39 4.26 -17.88 9.47
CA MET A 39 4.38 -16.49 9.90
C MET A 39 3.64 -16.30 11.22
N GLU A 40 4.36 -16.16 12.33
CA GLU A 40 3.79 -16.02 13.68
C GLU A 40 3.69 -14.54 14.09
N PRO A 41 2.51 -14.01 14.47
CA PRO A 41 2.38 -12.68 15.04
C PRO A 41 2.63 -12.74 16.55
N SER A 42 3.30 -11.74 17.13
CA SER A 42 3.54 -11.66 18.58
C SER A 42 2.26 -11.60 19.42
N HIS A 43 1.18 -11.09 18.84
CA HIS A 43 -0.14 -10.97 19.45
C HIS A 43 -1.25 -11.12 18.39
N SER A 44 -2.44 -11.54 18.80
CA SER A 44 -3.61 -11.60 17.90
C SER A 44 -4.30 -10.25 17.70
N SER A 45 -3.96 -9.24 18.51
CA SER A 45 -4.55 -7.91 18.42
C SER A 45 -3.62 -6.80 18.91
N LEU A 46 -3.84 -5.58 18.40
CA LEU A 46 -3.07 -4.38 18.68
C LEU A 46 -4.01 -3.19 18.87
N ASP A 47 -3.73 -2.32 19.86
CA ASP A 47 -4.39 -1.01 19.98
C ASP A 47 -3.52 0.08 19.32
N LEU A 48 -4.14 0.99 18.53
CA LEU A 48 -3.42 2.10 17.91
C LEU A 48 -3.25 3.29 18.87
N PRO A 49 -2.07 3.95 18.89
CA PRO A 49 -0.83 3.53 18.23
C PRO A 49 -0.14 2.39 18.98
N GLY A 50 0.55 1.52 18.24
CA GLY A 50 1.24 0.39 18.84
C GLY A 50 2.23 -0.29 17.90
N GLU A 51 2.89 -1.32 18.39
CA GLU A 51 3.89 -2.08 17.66
C GLU A 51 3.59 -3.58 17.77
N MET A 52 3.86 -4.31 16.69
CA MET A 52 3.66 -5.76 16.61
C MET A 52 4.81 -6.40 15.84
N GLU A 53 5.25 -7.56 16.32
CA GLU A 53 6.22 -8.36 15.61
C GLU A 53 5.54 -9.48 14.82
N PHE A 54 6.11 -9.78 13.65
CA PHE A 54 5.76 -10.92 12.81
C PHE A 54 7.03 -11.69 12.50
N THR A 55 7.09 -12.94 12.90
CA THR A 55 8.26 -13.80 12.71
C THR A 55 7.96 -14.92 11.72
N LEU A 56 8.72 -14.97 10.64
CA LEU A 56 8.68 -16.07 9.68
C LEU A 56 9.68 -17.15 10.15
N HIS A 57 9.18 -18.29 10.58
CA HIS A 57 9.98 -19.45 10.96
C HIS A 57 10.12 -20.38 9.77
N ASN A 58 11.34 -20.84 9.50
CA ASN A 58 11.63 -21.82 8.45
C ASN A 58 12.27 -23.08 9.08
N ASP A 59 11.44 -23.94 9.65
CA ASP A 59 11.86 -25.21 10.23
C ASP A 59 11.97 -26.34 9.17
N THR A 60 11.90 -25.97 7.87
CA THR A 60 12.16 -26.92 6.77
C THR A 60 13.65 -27.18 6.62
N ASP A 61 14.00 -28.20 5.83
CA ASP A 61 15.36 -28.49 5.39
C ASP A 61 15.79 -27.71 4.15
N SER A 62 14.93 -26.83 3.65
CA SER A 62 15.13 -26.08 2.40
C SER A 62 15.19 -24.57 2.66
N ARG A 63 16.08 -23.90 1.92
CA ARG A 63 16.17 -22.45 1.93
C ARG A 63 14.98 -21.82 1.21
N PHE A 64 14.40 -20.79 1.83
CA PHE A 64 13.33 -19.97 1.25
C PHE A 64 13.93 -18.70 0.63
N GLU A 65 13.63 -18.46 -0.62
CA GLU A 65 14.09 -17.32 -1.42
C GLU A 65 12.94 -16.31 -1.55
N THR A 66 13.17 -15.11 -1.07
CA THR A 66 12.15 -14.06 -1.01
C THR A 66 12.78 -12.67 -1.12
N ASN A 67 12.01 -11.63 -0.93
CA ASN A 67 12.47 -10.26 -0.73
C ASN A 67 11.89 -9.75 0.58
N PHE A 68 12.69 -9.65 1.64
CA PHE A 68 12.20 -9.20 2.96
C PHE A 68 11.58 -7.80 2.92
N TYR A 69 11.94 -6.96 1.96
CA TYR A 69 11.31 -5.67 1.75
C TYR A 69 9.87 -5.78 1.20
N SER A 70 9.51 -6.90 0.58
CA SER A 70 8.19 -7.09 -0.04
C SER A 70 7.10 -7.60 0.91
N ALA A 71 7.40 -7.80 2.20
CA ALA A 71 6.37 -8.12 3.18
C ALA A 71 5.30 -7.01 3.22
N ARG A 72 4.03 -7.38 3.12
CA ARG A 72 2.90 -6.47 2.90
C ARG A 72 1.88 -6.51 4.02
N LEU A 73 1.42 -5.33 4.38
CA LEU A 73 0.25 -5.15 5.25
C LEU A 73 -0.99 -4.98 4.37
N HIS A 74 -2.03 -5.76 4.66
CA HIS A 74 -3.34 -5.68 4.03
C HIS A 74 -4.40 -5.35 5.06
N LYS A 75 -5.48 -4.68 4.65
CA LYS A 75 -6.69 -4.47 5.45
C LYS A 75 -7.87 -5.15 4.78
N ARG A 76 -8.77 -5.74 5.59
CA ARG A 76 -10.01 -6.31 5.11
C ARG A 76 -11.16 -5.32 5.27
N VAL A 77 -11.87 -5.05 4.18
CA VAL A 77 -13.06 -4.20 4.15
C VAL A 77 -14.13 -4.89 3.31
N ASP A 78 -15.33 -5.04 3.84
CA ASP A 78 -16.49 -5.69 3.18
C ASP A 78 -16.19 -7.08 2.58
N GLY A 79 -15.30 -7.83 3.22
CA GLY A 79 -14.90 -9.17 2.77
C GLY A 79 -13.73 -9.21 1.80
N GLU A 80 -13.27 -8.08 1.28
CA GLU A 80 -12.15 -7.95 0.35
C GLU A 80 -10.88 -7.50 1.08
N TRP A 81 -9.71 -7.92 0.55
CA TRP A 81 -8.41 -7.54 1.06
C TRP A 81 -7.77 -6.46 0.20
N PHE A 82 -7.30 -5.40 0.84
CA PHE A 82 -6.64 -4.24 0.21
C PHE A 82 -5.20 -4.12 0.69
N ILE A 83 -4.25 -3.99 -0.24
CA ILE A 83 -2.84 -3.75 0.10
C ILE A 83 -2.70 -2.32 0.62
N ILE A 84 -2.16 -2.17 1.83
CA ILE A 84 -1.93 -0.87 2.45
C ILE A 84 -0.49 -0.41 2.25
N ALA A 85 0.46 -1.24 2.65
CA ALA A 85 1.88 -0.91 2.62
C ALA A 85 2.77 -2.16 2.48
N PRO A 86 3.96 -2.03 1.88
CA PRO A 86 4.46 -0.91 1.09
C PRO A 86 3.84 -0.86 -0.31
N GLN A 87 3.78 0.32 -0.92
CA GLN A 87 3.31 0.50 -2.32
C GLN A 87 4.41 0.20 -3.34
N ALA A 88 5.65 0.49 -2.99
CA ALA A 88 6.85 0.19 -3.79
C ALA A 88 7.96 -0.36 -2.87
N VAL A 89 8.75 -1.27 -3.40
CA VAL A 89 9.86 -1.89 -2.64
C VAL A 89 11.10 -2.03 -3.52
N PRO A 90 12.30 -1.93 -2.95
CA PRO A 90 13.51 -2.40 -3.59
C PRO A 90 13.37 -3.89 -3.96
N ALA A 91 14.07 -4.38 -4.95
CA ALA A 91 13.94 -5.75 -5.44
C ALA A 91 15.18 -6.65 -5.19
N PRO A 92 15.86 -6.59 -4.02
CA PRO A 92 16.92 -7.53 -3.73
C PRO A 92 16.35 -8.92 -3.46
N LEU A 93 17.04 -9.94 -3.90
CA LEU A 93 16.79 -11.30 -3.44
C LEU A 93 17.38 -11.47 -2.05
N THR A 94 16.55 -11.89 -1.09
CA THR A 94 16.99 -12.27 0.25
C THR A 94 16.72 -13.76 0.49
N LEU A 95 17.42 -14.32 1.43
CA LEU A 95 17.42 -15.76 1.68
C LEU A 95 17.12 -16.00 3.15
N LEU A 96 16.14 -16.85 3.44
CA LEU A 96 15.91 -17.39 4.78
C LEU A 96 16.43 -18.84 4.80
N PRO A 97 17.57 -19.11 5.45
CA PRO A 97 18.12 -20.46 5.55
C PRO A 97 17.17 -21.43 6.26
N ALA A 98 17.41 -22.72 6.03
CA ALA A 98 16.77 -23.79 6.79
C ALA A 98 17.09 -23.67 8.28
N GLY A 99 16.08 -23.83 9.12
CA GLY A 99 16.19 -23.72 10.58
C GLY A 99 16.35 -22.31 11.12
N GLU A 100 16.21 -21.26 10.28
CA GLU A 100 16.33 -19.87 10.72
C GLU A 100 14.99 -19.12 10.68
N SER A 101 14.97 -17.94 11.29
CA SER A 101 13.79 -17.08 11.36
C SER A 101 14.14 -15.65 10.99
N HIS A 102 13.14 -14.91 10.47
CA HIS A 102 13.23 -13.47 10.25
C HIS A 102 12.03 -12.78 10.89
N THR A 103 12.29 -11.70 11.65
CA THR A 103 11.26 -10.93 12.36
C THR A 103 11.13 -9.54 11.77
N TRP A 104 9.91 -9.12 11.49
CA TRP A 104 9.53 -7.74 11.20
C TRP A 104 8.87 -7.12 12.41
N THR A 105 9.32 -5.93 12.79
CA THR A 105 8.65 -5.07 13.77
C THR A 105 7.83 -4.04 13.01
N VAL A 106 6.51 -4.04 13.16
CA VAL A 106 5.59 -3.15 12.46
C VAL A 106 4.98 -2.18 13.46
N SER A 107 5.40 -0.90 13.37
CA SER A 107 4.81 0.20 14.13
C SER A 107 3.61 0.74 13.37
N MET A 108 2.43 0.76 14.01
CA MET A 108 1.15 1.13 13.42
C MET A 108 0.55 2.34 14.14
N SER A 109 0.00 3.30 13.40
CA SER A 109 -0.67 4.47 14.00
C SER A 109 -1.87 4.94 13.18
N GLY A 110 -2.85 5.57 13.86
CA GLY A 110 -3.97 6.26 13.19
C GLY A 110 -3.58 7.61 12.59
N LYS A 111 -2.45 8.19 13.02
CA LYS A 111 -1.99 9.46 12.48
C LYS A 111 -1.24 9.24 11.18
N VAL A 112 -1.60 10.01 10.17
CA VAL A 112 -0.77 10.17 8.97
C VAL A 112 0.39 11.07 9.37
N SER A 113 1.61 10.57 9.37
CA SER A 113 2.79 11.39 9.51
C SER A 113 3.24 11.81 8.11
N GLU A 114 3.57 13.08 7.91
CA GLU A 114 4.12 13.57 6.64
C GLU A 114 5.48 12.90 6.33
N ASP A 115 6.19 12.49 7.38
CA ASP A 115 7.38 11.65 7.30
C ASP A 115 7.08 10.13 7.19
N SER A 116 5.81 9.74 7.24
CA SER A 116 5.39 8.35 7.01
C SER A 116 5.31 8.02 5.52
N THR A 117 6.39 8.27 4.80
CA THR A 117 6.77 7.33 3.77
C THR A 117 6.77 5.97 4.48
N PRO A 118 6.09 4.93 3.99
CA PRO A 118 6.34 3.58 4.46
C PRO A 118 7.82 3.31 4.20
N THR A 119 8.66 3.74 5.14
CA THR A 119 10.10 3.69 4.99
C THR A 119 10.49 2.26 5.25
N VAL A 120 10.70 1.58 4.15
CA VAL A 120 11.53 0.40 4.14
C VAL A 120 12.95 0.92 4.39
N GLY A 121 13.39 0.90 5.66
CA GLY A 121 14.75 1.18 6.05
C GLY A 121 15.30 2.53 5.57
N SER A 122 14.84 3.66 6.07
CA SER A 122 15.50 4.97 5.90
C SER A 122 16.38 5.35 7.11
N GLY A 123 16.95 4.35 7.76
CA GLY A 123 18.12 4.59 8.61
C GLY A 123 19.36 4.55 7.73
N SER A 124 20.42 5.25 8.12
CA SER A 124 21.72 5.23 7.47
C SER A 124 22.41 3.85 7.42
N ASP A 125 21.77 2.82 7.93
CA ASP A 125 22.10 1.40 7.78
C ASP A 125 21.18 0.81 6.72
N THR A 126 21.72 0.59 5.54
CA THR A 126 21.06 0.03 4.35
C THR A 126 20.57 -1.43 4.50
N ASP A 127 20.60 -1.99 5.71
CA ASP A 127 20.31 -3.40 6.00
C ASP A 127 19.11 -3.65 6.91
N ASP A 128 18.38 -2.63 7.38
CA ASP A 128 17.26 -2.87 8.28
C ASP A 128 15.98 -3.26 7.51
N THR A 129 15.92 -4.52 7.08
CA THR A 129 14.71 -5.13 6.50
C THR A 129 13.61 -5.39 7.52
N SER A 130 13.92 -5.24 8.82
CA SER A 130 13.09 -5.73 9.93
C SER A 130 12.10 -4.68 10.45
N ARG A 131 12.29 -3.38 10.17
CA ARG A 131 11.38 -2.34 10.68
C ARG A 131 10.46 -1.77 9.62
N ARG A 132 9.20 -1.56 10.02
CA ARG A 132 8.14 -0.94 9.22
C ARG A 132 7.38 0.06 10.05
N THR A 133 7.13 1.24 9.50
CA THR A 133 6.22 2.22 10.11
C THR A 133 5.08 2.49 9.15
N VAL A 134 3.84 2.31 9.61
CA VAL A 134 2.63 2.53 8.81
C VAL A 134 1.68 3.42 9.60
N GLY A 135 1.47 4.62 9.10
CA GLY A 135 0.50 5.58 9.64
C GLY A 135 -0.83 5.56 8.89
N GLY A 136 -1.81 6.34 9.36
CA GLY A 136 -3.10 6.48 8.70
C GLY A 136 -3.93 5.18 8.69
N LEU A 137 -3.87 4.41 9.75
CA LEU A 137 -4.60 3.15 9.90
C LEU A 137 -5.80 3.32 10.81
N GLY A 138 -6.97 2.89 10.36
CA GLY A 138 -8.15 2.73 11.21
C GLY A 138 -8.24 1.34 11.82
N GLY A 139 -9.15 1.17 12.80
CA GLY A 139 -9.46 -0.14 13.35
C GLY A 139 -9.95 -1.11 12.27
N GLY A 140 -9.76 -2.41 12.48
CA GLY A 140 -10.22 -3.44 11.56
C GLY A 140 -9.39 -4.73 11.60
N ARG A 141 -9.66 -5.62 10.64
CA ARG A 141 -8.88 -6.84 10.43
C ARG A 141 -7.77 -6.59 9.44
N TYR A 142 -6.57 -6.93 9.81
CA TYR A 142 -5.37 -6.79 9.00
C TYR A 142 -4.70 -8.14 8.78
N ALA A 143 -3.88 -8.23 7.74
CA ALA A 143 -3.00 -9.36 7.50
C ALA A 143 -1.62 -8.84 7.10
N PHE A 144 -0.58 -9.47 7.67
CA PHE A 144 0.80 -9.23 7.27
C PHE A 144 1.38 -10.51 6.69
N GLY A 145 2.14 -10.41 5.61
CA GLY A 145 2.69 -11.59 4.99
C GLY A 145 3.66 -11.31 3.85
N ILE A 146 4.31 -12.37 3.41
CA ILE A 146 5.36 -12.35 2.40
C ILE A 146 5.20 -13.51 1.44
N THR A 147 5.71 -13.34 0.22
CA THR A 147 5.71 -14.35 -0.84
C THR A 147 7.14 -14.71 -1.25
N GLY A 148 7.37 -15.97 -1.56
CA GLY A 148 8.66 -16.43 -2.05
C GLY A 148 8.61 -17.86 -2.57
N ASN A 149 9.79 -18.43 -2.80
CA ASN A 149 9.94 -19.77 -3.36
C ASN A 149 10.96 -20.58 -2.55
N PHE A 150 10.74 -21.88 -2.45
CA PHE A 150 11.80 -22.79 -1.98
C PHE A 150 12.81 -23.03 -3.12
N ARG A 151 14.08 -23.02 -2.79
CA ARG A 151 15.16 -23.22 -3.78
C ARG A 151 15.01 -24.53 -4.58
N SER A 152 14.43 -25.53 -3.94
CA SER A 152 14.15 -26.84 -4.54
C SER A 152 12.89 -26.87 -5.39
N GLY A 153 12.07 -25.78 -5.36
CA GLY A 153 10.81 -25.67 -6.08
C GLY A 153 10.90 -24.93 -7.41
N SER A 154 9.74 -24.75 -8.05
CA SER A 154 9.61 -23.92 -9.25
C SER A 154 9.36 -22.47 -8.87
N TYR A 155 10.06 -21.53 -9.51
CA TYR A 155 9.79 -20.08 -9.37
C TYR A 155 8.42 -19.68 -9.91
N GLU A 156 7.76 -20.53 -10.68
CA GLU A 156 6.41 -20.31 -11.18
C GLU A 156 5.33 -20.67 -10.15
N GLN A 157 5.72 -21.20 -8.99
CA GLN A 157 4.80 -21.64 -7.95
C GLN A 157 5.13 -21.03 -6.58
N PRO A 158 5.04 -19.71 -6.46
CA PRO A 158 5.34 -19.04 -5.20
C PRO A 158 4.37 -19.44 -4.08
N THR A 159 4.92 -19.54 -2.88
CA THR A 159 4.16 -19.77 -1.64
C THR A 159 4.15 -18.48 -0.81
N ALA A 160 3.00 -18.12 -0.28
CA ALA A 160 2.86 -17.03 0.66
C ALA A 160 2.70 -17.52 2.09
N PHE A 161 3.28 -16.79 3.02
CA PHE A 161 3.14 -16.99 4.46
C PHE A 161 2.61 -15.70 5.07
N GLY A 162 1.57 -15.81 5.89
CA GLY A 162 0.98 -14.64 6.51
C GLY A 162 0.21 -14.95 7.79
N ALA A 163 -0.10 -13.89 8.52
CA ALA A 163 -0.91 -13.94 9.72
C ALA A 163 -1.96 -12.83 9.71
N THR A 164 -3.14 -13.09 10.27
CA THR A 164 -4.17 -12.09 10.48
C THR A 164 -4.15 -11.58 11.92
N VAL A 165 -4.45 -10.28 12.06
CA VAL A 165 -4.50 -9.62 13.37
C VAL A 165 -5.68 -8.64 13.42
N THR A 166 -6.18 -8.37 14.62
CA THR A 166 -7.19 -7.35 14.84
C THR A 166 -6.53 -6.09 15.37
N VAL A 167 -6.66 -5.00 14.62
CA VAL A 167 -6.21 -3.67 15.05
C VAL A 167 -7.41 -2.92 15.63
N ARG A 168 -7.27 -2.39 16.85
CA ARG A 168 -8.28 -1.58 17.52
C ARG A 168 -7.88 -0.12 17.45
N GLY A 169 -8.83 0.74 17.05
CA GLY A 169 -8.66 2.18 16.91
C GLY A 169 -9.88 2.79 16.23
N ASP A 170 -9.95 4.10 16.24
CA ASP A 170 -11.00 4.84 15.55
C ASP A 170 -10.85 4.72 14.02
N PRO A 171 -11.93 4.89 13.25
CA PRO A 171 -11.83 5.05 11.81
C PRO A 171 -10.91 6.23 11.44
N VAL A 172 -10.14 6.10 10.37
CA VAL A 172 -9.34 7.22 9.86
C VAL A 172 -10.19 8.09 8.93
N GLU A 173 -9.93 9.38 8.99
CA GLU A 173 -10.60 10.36 8.14
C GLU A 173 -9.67 10.80 7.00
N LEU A 174 -10.25 10.98 5.83
CA LEU A 174 -9.54 11.51 4.68
C LEU A 174 -9.44 13.04 4.79
N THR A 175 -8.22 13.53 4.96
CA THR A 175 -7.90 14.96 5.06
C THR A 175 -6.95 15.38 3.97
N THR A 176 -6.97 16.67 3.59
CA THR A 176 -5.98 17.24 2.69
C THR A 176 -4.61 17.31 3.34
N THR A 177 -3.57 17.38 2.52
CA THR A 177 -2.21 17.74 2.94
C THR A 177 -2.03 19.25 2.96
N ASP A 178 -0.90 19.73 3.50
CA ASP A 178 -0.51 21.14 3.47
C ASP A 178 -0.14 21.62 2.04
N ALA A 179 -0.09 20.71 1.08
CA ALA A 179 0.15 21.02 -0.33
C ALA A 179 -1.03 21.74 -1.02
N VAL A 180 -2.21 21.78 -0.40
CA VAL A 180 -3.40 22.43 -0.96
C VAL A 180 -3.46 23.89 -0.54
N GLU A 181 -3.48 24.79 -1.53
CA GLU A 181 -3.57 26.23 -1.33
C GLU A 181 -4.67 26.85 -2.20
N ASN A 182 -5.15 28.03 -1.82
CA ASN A 182 -6.04 28.88 -2.63
C ASN A 182 -7.29 28.17 -3.16
N VAL A 183 -8.02 27.51 -2.27
CA VAL A 183 -9.26 26.81 -2.60
C VAL A 183 -10.35 27.80 -3.00
N THR A 184 -10.95 27.59 -4.17
CA THR A 184 -12.06 28.39 -4.69
C THR A 184 -13.14 27.45 -5.21
N VAL A 185 -14.41 27.71 -4.87
CA VAL A 185 -15.56 26.93 -5.31
C VAL A 185 -16.44 27.83 -6.20
N ASP A 186 -16.72 27.35 -7.42
CA ASP A 186 -17.64 28.01 -8.36
C ASP A 186 -18.67 26.98 -8.85
N GLY A 187 -19.87 27.08 -8.34
CA GLY A 187 -20.91 26.09 -8.58
C GLY A 187 -20.47 24.68 -8.12
N ASP A 188 -20.46 23.72 -9.03
CA ASP A 188 -20.10 22.33 -8.78
C ASP A 188 -18.61 22.01 -9.03
N VAL A 189 -17.78 23.04 -9.25
CA VAL A 189 -16.34 22.90 -9.53
C VAL A 189 -15.53 23.57 -8.43
N LEU A 190 -14.59 22.83 -7.85
CA LEU A 190 -13.59 23.35 -6.94
C LEU A 190 -12.25 23.42 -7.67
N THR A 191 -11.58 24.56 -7.56
CA THR A 191 -10.22 24.76 -8.06
C THR A 191 -9.29 25.09 -6.90
N ALA A 192 -8.12 24.45 -6.87
CA ALA A 192 -7.09 24.75 -5.88
C ALA A 192 -5.70 24.69 -6.52
N ARG A 193 -4.75 25.41 -5.91
CA ARG A 193 -3.34 25.24 -6.21
C ARG A 193 -2.80 24.06 -5.40
N TRP A 194 -1.96 23.24 -6.06
CA TRP A 194 -1.33 22.10 -5.42
C TRP A 194 0.20 22.22 -5.51
N THR A 195 0.87 22.21 -4.37
CA THR A 195 2.32 22.45 -4.26
C THR A 195 3.11 21.17 -3.94
N GLY A 196 2.46 20.01 -3.81
CA GLY A 196 3.09 18.73 -3.49
C GLY A 196 3.90 18.09 -4.62
N GLY A 197 3.97 18.71 -5.81
CA GLY A 197 4.81 18.24 -6.91
C GLY A 197 6.21 18.83 -6.87
N PHE A 198 7.08 18.41 -7.82
CA PHE A 198 8.44 18.93 -7.98
C PHE A 198 8.43 20.40 -8.49
N ALA A 199 8.07 21.32 -7.61
CA ALA A 199 7.92 22.74 -7.94
C ALA A 199 9.25 23.42 -8.29
N GLU A 200 10.38 22.86 -7.84
CA GLU A 200 11.72 23.47 -7.95
C GLU A 200 12.56 22.97 -9.13
N SER A 201 12.07 22.03 -9.94
CA SER A 201 12.77 21.60 -11.15
C SER A 201 12.66 22.65 -12.23
N GLU A 202 13.77 23.02 -12.90
CA GLU A 202 13.76 23.93 -14.05
C GLU A 202 12.89 23.39 -15.19
N ASP A 203 12.75 22.08 -15.31
CA ASP A 203 11.92 21.39 -16.30
C ASP A 203 10.46 21.21 -15.87
N ALA A 204 10.06 21.70 -14.69
CA ALA A 204 8.71 21.51 -14.19
C ALA A 204 7.70 22.34 -14.98
N ARG A 205 6.69 21.67 -15.55
CA ARG A 205 5.60 22.26 -16.34
C ARG A 205 4.36 22.43 -15.48
N LYS A 206 3.49 23.36 -15.87
CA LYS A 206 2.18 23.46 -15.24
C LYS A 206 1.31 22.29 -15.68
N ALA A 207 0.64 21.66 -14.70
CA ALA A 207 -0.30 20.60 -14.93
C ALA A 207 -1.60 20.85 -14.15
N THR A 208 -2.70 20.40 -14.70
CA THR A 208 -4.00 20.36 -14.03
C THR A 208 -4.40 18.90 -13.83
N TYR A 209 -4.68 18.54 -12.59
CA TYR A 209 -5.19 17.26 -12.16
C TYR A 209 -6.69 17.40 -11.94
N VAL A 210 -7.47 16.54 -12.54
CA VAL A 210 -8.93 16.60 -12.46
C VAL A 210 -9.47 15.29 -11.90
N LEU A 211 -10.24 15.40 -10.83
CA LEU A 211 -11.07 14.34 -10.29
C LEU A 211 -12.53 14.74 -10.48
N GLU A 212 -13.32 13.94 -11.18
CA GLU A 212 -14.74 14.21 -11.41
C GLU A 212 -15.61 12.99 -11.07
N ARG A 213 -16.79 13.24 -10.52
CA ARG A 213 -17.81 12.18 -10.31
C ARG A 213 -18.33 11.69 -11.65
N THR A 214 -18.51 10.37 -11.77
CA THR A 214 -18.97 9.72 -12.99
C THR A 214 -19.87 8.53 -12.67
N ASP A 215 -20.74 8.14 -13.61
CA ASP A 215 -21.61 6.95 -13.48
C ASP A 215 -21.02 5.73 -14.20
N LYS A 216 -19.75 5.78 -14.60
CA LYS A 216 -19.08 4.67 -15.28
C LYS A 216 -18.69 3.57 -14.30
N THR A 217 -18.58 2.33 -14.80
CA THR A 217 -18.11 1.20 -14.03
C THR A 217 -16.67 1.41 -13.55
N PRO A 218 -16.36 1.25 -12.27
CA PRO A 218 -15.01 1.42 -11.76
C PRO A 218 -14.07 0.29 -12.21
N ASP A 219 -12.82 0.66 -12.46
CA ASP A 219 -11.72 -0.27 -12.76
C ASP A 219 -11.06 -0.79 -11.48
N VAL A 220 -11.12 -0.01 -10.41
CA VAL A 220 -10.48 -0.31 -9.12
C VAL A 220 -11.26 0.33 -7.97
N ARG A 221 -11.34 -0.37 -6.85
CA ARG A 221 -11.84 0.15 -5.58
C ARG A 221 -10.67 0.56 -4.70
N LEU A 222 -10.77 1.72 -4.09
CA LEU A 222 -9.82 2.24 -3.11
C LEU A 222 -10.49 2.38 -1.75
N ILE A 223 -9.71 2.22 -0.69
CA ILE A 223 -10.12 2.50 0.69
C ILE A 223 -9.27 3.64 1.28
N THR A 224 -9.75 4.25 2.33
CA THR A 224 -9.13 5.43 2.96
C THR A 224 -7.66 5.20 3.30
N GLU A 225 -7.32 4.08 3.89
CA GLU A 225 -5.95 3.75 4.24
C GLU A 225 -5.02 3.68 3.03
N GLN A 226 -5.48 3.16 1.87
CA GLN A 226 -4.68 3.16 0.64
C GLN A 226 -4.43 4.58 0.13
N VAL A 227 -5.49 5.41 0.14
CA VAL A 227 -5.39 6.80 -0.30
C VAL A 227 -4.43 7.61 0.57
N LEU A 228 -4.46 7.38 1.89
CA LEU A 228 -3.55 8.03 2.83
C LEU A 228 -2.08 7.65 2.63
N GLN A 229 -1.79 6.45 2.10
CA GLN A 229 -0.41 6.02 1.80
C GLN A 229 0.16 6.66 0.52
N THR A 230 -0.66 7.31 -0.32
CA THR A 230 -0.19 7.90 -1.59
C THR A 230 0.70 9.13 -1.41
N GLY A 231 0.66 9.77 -0.23
CA GLY A 231 1.50 10.94 0.08
C GLY A 231 3.00 10.64 0.14
N GLY A 232 3.38 9.36 0.36
CA GLY A 232 4.76 8.91 0.43
C GLY A 232 5.34 8.39 -0.88
N ILE A 233 4.63 8.50 -1.99
CA ILE A 233 5.11 8.09 -3.32
C ILE A 233 5.85 9.27 -3.95
N ASP A 234 7.00 9.00 -4.54
CA ASP A 234 7.77 9.98 -5.31
C ASP A 234 7.60 9.74 -6.83
N PRO A 235 6.97 10.66 -7.61
CA PRO A 235 6.41 11.94 -7.16
C PRO A 235 5.11 11.79 -6.35
N PRO A 236 4.81 12.71 -5.43
CA PRO A 236 3.58 12.68 -4.65
C PRO A 236 2.34 12.62 -5.54
N ASN A 237 1.31 11.90 -5.07
CA ASN A 237 0.08 11.71 -5.83
C ASN A 237 -1.04 12.61 -5.26
N PRO A 238 -1.58 13.56 -6.04
CA PRO A 238 -2.61 14.48 -5.59
C PRO A 238 -3.99 13.85 -5.35
N ILE A 239 -4.15 12.53 -5.54
CA ILE A 239 -5.44 11.86 -5.40
C ILE A 239 -6.03 11.99 -3.99
N ARG A 240 -5.19 11.96 -2.95
CA ARG A 240 -5.62 12.17 -1.57
C ARG A 240 -6.30 13.51 -1.41
N ASP A 241 -5.62 14.56 -1.87
CA ASP A 241 -6.12 15.93 -1.75
C ASP A 241 -7.37 16.14 -2.60
N ALA A 242 -7.39 15.61 -3.82
CA ALA A 242 -8.55 15.72 -4.70
C ALA A 242 -9.78 15.01 -4.12
N LEU A 243 -9.63 13.79 -3.58
CA LEU A 243 -10.72 13.05 -2.92
C LEU A 243 -11.20 13.76 -1.66
N ALA A 244 -10.30 14.22 -0.79
CA ALA A 244 -10.67 14.96 0.40
C ALA A 244 -11.47 16.23 0.06
N LEU A 245 -11.04 16.98 -0.95
CA LEU A 245 -11.71 18.21 -1.38
C LEU A 245 -13.08 17.94 -2.00
N ILE A 246 -13.21 16.95 -2.90
CA ILE A 246 -14.48 16.67 -3.58
C ILE A 246 -15.56 16.19 -2.59
N ILE A 247 -15.16 15.45 -1.56
CA ILE A 247 -16.05 14.94 -0.52
C ILE A 247 -16.42 16.07 0.45
N ASN A 248 -15.45 16.79 1.01
CA ASN A 248 -15.69 17.79 2.03
C ASN A 248 -16.49 18.99 1.52
N HIS A 249 -16.34 19.35 0.26
CA HIS A 249 -17.10 20.45 -0.36
C HIS A 249 -18.34 19.98 -1.11
N ASN A 250 -18.54 18.65 -1.23
CA ASN A 250 -19.65 18.04 -1.96
C ASN A 250 -19.83 18.61 -3.40
N VAL A 251 -18.71 18.84 -4.08
CA VAL A 251 -18.70 19.29 -5.48
C VAL A 251 -18.67 18.12 -6.45
N ARG A 252 -18.94 18.37 -7.74
CA ARG A 252 -18.89 17.35 -8.79
C ARG A 252 -17.47 17.15 -9.31
N GLU A 253 -16.67 18.19 -9.32
CA GLU A 253 -15.34 18.19 -9.92
C GLU A 253 -14.34 18.97 -9.05
N VAL A 254 -13.12 18.45 -8.95
CA VAL A 254 -11.98 19.12 -8.33
C VAL A 254 -10.87 19.25 -9.36
N ARG A 255 -10.32 20.46 -9.48
CA ARG A 255 -9.16 20.79 -10.31
C ARG A 255 -8.00 21.23 -9.43
N LEU A 256 -6.94 20.46 -9.42
CA LEU A 256 -5.69 20.81 -8.73
C LEU A 256 -4.68 21.29 -9.76
N THR A 257 -4.24 22.55 -9.68
CA THR A 257 -3.23 23.10 -10.58
C THR A 257 -1.88 23.15 -9.86
N GLY A 258 -0.91 22.45 -10.39
CA GLY A 258 0.44 22.33 -9.82
C GLY A 258 1.53 22.40 -10.88
N ARG A 259 2.75 22.06 -10.46
CA ARG A 259 3.90 21.86 -11.36
C ARG A 259 4.40 20.43 -11.23
N THR A 260 4.79 19.84 -12.35
CA THR A 260 5.32 18.47 -12.40
C THR A 260 6.41 18.36 -13.46
N SER A 261 7.38 17.48 -13.23
CA SER A 261 8.40 17.12 -14.23
C SER A 261 7.94 15.99 -15.15
N SER A 262 6.90 15.25 -14.77
CA SER A 262 6.36 14.12 -15.55
C SER A 262 4.84 14.05 -15.48
N LEU A 263 4.21 13.72 -16.60
CA LEU A 263 2.80 13.36 -16.70
C LEU A 263 2.68 11.87 -17.06
N PRO A 264 1.66 11.23 -16.55
CA PRO A 264 0.71 11.63 -15.53
C PRO A 264 1.24 11.34 -14.14
N PRO A 265 1.10 12.24 -13.18
CA PRO A 265 1.51 12.00 -11.80
C PRO A 265 0.58 11.03 -11.03
N PHE A 266 -0.56 10.67 -11.63
CA PHE A 266 -1.38 9.58 -11.12
C PHE A 266 -0.92 8.27 -11.76
N GLY A 267 -0.39 7.32 -11.01
CA GLY A 267 -0.18 5.93 -11.46
C GLY A 267 -1.46 5.22 -11.93
N ILE A 268 -2.60 5.90 -11.80
CA ILE A 268 -3.95 5.46 -12.14
C ILE A 268 -4.63 6.38 -13.16
N GLN A 269 -3.87 7.17 -13.93
CA GLN A 269 -4.43 8.08 -14.94
C GLN A 269 -5.34 7.33 -15.93
N GLY A 270 -6.49 7.94 -16.22
CA GLY A 270 -7.51 7.39 -17.12
C GLY A 270 -8.33 6.26 -16.52
N ARG A 271 -8.03 5.84 -15.27
CA ARG A 271 -8.86 4.86 -14.56
C ARG A 271 -10.06 5.50 -13.91
N ILE A 272 -11.07 4.68 -13.73
CA ILE A 272 -12.24 5.00 -12.93
C ILE A 272 -12.10 4.28 -11.60
N ILE A 273 -12.17 5.04 -10.52
CA ILE A 273 -12.05 4.52 -9.16
C ILE A 273 -13.41 4.51 -8.47
N ASP A 274 -13.66 3.51 -7.66
CA ASP A 274 -14.69 3.55 -6.62
C ASP A 274 -14.03 3.94 -5.30
N TYR A 275 -14.59 4.92 -4.63
CA TYR A 275 -14.24 5.30 -3.28
C TYR A 275 -15.53 5.54 -2.48
N GLU A 276 -15.75 4.77 -1.44
CA GLU A 276 -16.94 4.81 -0.59
C GLU A 276 -18.27 4.74 -1.38
N GLY A 277 -18.31 3.90 -2.43
CA GLY A 277 -19.50 3.68 -3.25
C GLY A 277 -19.81 4.82 -4.24
N THR A 278 -18.91 5.79 -4.38
CA THR A 278 -18.98 6.83 -5.40
C THR A 278 -17.87 6.63 -6.41
N THR A 279 -18.20 6.73 -7.70
CA THR A 279 -17.22 6.55 -8.78
C THR A 279 -16.67 7.87 -9.28
N TYR A 280 -15.36 7.90 -9.52
CA TYR A 280 -14.64 9.08 -9.96
C TYR A 280 -13.75 8.76 -11.15
N ARG A 281 -13.64 9.69 -12.08
CA ARG A 281 -12.66 9.65 -13.17
C ARG A 281 -11.48 10.56 -12.84
N ILE A 282 -10.27 10.04 -13.06
CA ILE A 282 -9.02 10.77 -12.85
C ILE A 282 -8.42 11.11 -14.21
N SER A 283 -8.01 12.37 -14.38
CA SER A 283 -7.26 12.83 -15.55
C SER A 283 -6.22 13.87 -15.17
N ALA A 284 -5.19 13.99 -16.00
CA ALA A 284 -4.19 15.04 -15.89
C ALA A 284 -3.82 15.57 -17.28
N SER A 285 -3.58 16.87 -17.37
CA SER A 285 -3.17 17.54 -18.60
C SER A 285 -2.13 18.61 -18.30
N GLU A 286 -1.22 18.83 -19.25
CA GLU A 286 -0.35 20.01 -19.20
C GLU A 286 -1.20 21.27 -19.44
N THR A 287 -0.99 22.29 -18.59
CA THR A 287 -1.65 23.57 -18.73
C THR A 287 -0.65 24.54 -19.36
N GLY A 288 -0.84 24.88 -20.64
CA GLY A 288 -0.08 25.95 -21.31
C GLY A 288 1.02 25.48 -22.24
N SER A 289 0.65 24.91 -23.37
CA SER A 289 1.16 25.36 -24.67
C SER A 289 0.00 25.99 -25.41
N GLU A 290 -0.39 27.21 -25.04
CA GLU A 290 -1.02 28.07 -26.07
C GLU A 290 0.00 28.21 -27.18
N THR A 291 -0.20 27.44 -28.23
CA THR A 291 0.41 27.72 -29.53
C THR A 291 -0.22 29.02 -29.97
N ASP A 292 0.51 30.15 -29.82
CA ASP A 292 0.23 31.38 -30.52
C ASP A 292 0.20 31.04 -32.02
N ALA A 293 -1.00 31.04 -32.59
CA ALA A 293 -1.23 30.94 -34.01
C ALA A 293 -1.61 32.33 -34.54
#